data_26b9f1a2788b07cd013052fc365234e4
#
_entry.id   26b9f1a2788b07cd013052fc365234e4
#
_cell.length_a   1.000
_cell.length_b   1.000
_cell.length_c   1.000
_cell.angle_alpha   90.00
_cell.angle_beta   90.00
_cell.angle_gamma   90.00
#
_symmetry.space_group_name_H-M   'P 1'
#
loop_
_entity.id
_entity.type
_entity.pdbx_description
1 polymer ?
#
loop_
_entity_poly.entity_id
_entity_poly.type
_entity_poly.pdbx_seq_one_letter_code
_entity_poly.pdbx_strand_id
1 'polypeptide(L)'
;TIMDPYTGNIVAMVGAVGPKTQNLVDNYAVQKHQVGSSIKPLTVYSAALDAGAVTPATTFDNYPVHLLNGNPWPKNSPNTYTGWTMIGEGVRRSINTIAVQTLEALGVADSYAYATEKLGLSLVPEDMGVAPLAMGGLTYGLSTVEMAAAFSSFANSGVYNSPKMYTEVRDSNGEVVLKNEGETHAAMKETTAYFMNQMLTS
;
A
#
# COMPACT_ATOMS: atom_id res chain seq x y z
N THR A 1 3.54 12.88 -5.42
CA THR A 1 2.99 12.32 -6.68
C THR A 1 1.48 12.42 -6.65
N ILE A 2 0.87 12.90 -7.73
CA ILE A 2 -0.58 12.87 -7.99
C ILE A 2 -0.79 12.03 -9.25
N MET A 3 -1.72 11.08 -9.18
CA MET A 3 -2.02 10.14 -10.25
C MET A 3 -3.52 10.13 -10.53
N ASP A 4 -3.90 10.04 -11.79
CA ASP A 4 -5.27 9.77 -12.19
C ASP A 4 -5.56 8.27 -11.99
N PRO A 5 -6.50 7.89 -11.09
CA PRO A 5 -6.76 6.49 -10.78
C PRO A 5 -7.36 5.70 -11.95
N TYR A 6 -8.04 6.37 -12.89
CA TYR A 6 -8.73 5.70 -13.99
C TYR A 6 -7.81 5.37 -15.18
N THR A 7 -6.71 6.10 -15.32
CA THR A 7 -5.80 5.97 -16.47
C THR A 7 -4.40 5.53 -16.10
N GLY A 8 -4.00 5.69 -14.83
CA GLY A 8 -2.63 5.48 -14.40
C GLY A 8 -1.68 6.64 -14.74
N ASN A 9 -2.18 7.72 -15.33
CA ASN A 9 -1.34 8.84 -15.70
C ASN A 9 -0.88 9.62 -14.47
N ILE A 10 0.42 9.88 -14.37
CA ILE A 10 0.97 10.77 -13.34
C ILE A 10 0.74 12.20 -13.83
N VAL A 11 -0.18 12.91 -13.18
CA VAL A 11 -0.56 14.28 -13.54
C VAL A 11 0.31 15.33 -12.85
N ALA A 12 0.95 14.99 -11.72
CA ALA A 12 1.93 15.84 -11.08
C ALA A 12 2.93 15.02 -10.25
N MET A 13 4.18 15.45 -10.27
CA MET A 13 5.25 14.87 -9.47
C MET A 13 6.19 15.97 -8.99
N VAL A 14 6.51 15.97 -7.70
CA VAL A 14 7.49 16.88 -7.08
C VAL A 14 8.58 16.04 -6.43
N GLY A 15 9.78 16.11 -6.96
CA GLY A 15 10.93 15.33 -6.49
C GLY A 15 11.66 15.95 -5.29
N ALA A 16 11.50 17.25 -5.07
CA ALA A 16 12.06 17.97 -3.92
C ALA A 16 11.30 19.28 -3.71
N VAL A 17 11.30 19.77 -2.47
CA VAL A 17 10.71 21.07 -2.09
C VAL A 17 11.82 22.08 -1.85
N GLY A 18 11.64 23.32 -2.31
CA GLY A 18 12.59 24.42 -2.15
C GLY A 18 13.35 24.76 -3.43
N PRO A 19 14.28 25.75 -3.36
CA PRO A 19 15.04 26.19 -4.52
C PRO A 19 15.94 25.08 -5.04
N LYS A 20 15.94 24.88 -6.36
CA LYS A 20 16.88 23.97 -7.01
C LYS A 20 18.23 24.66 -7.12
N THR A 21 19.20 24.23 -6.30
CA THR A 21 20.54 24.83 -6.23
C THR A 21 21.59 24.10 -7.06
N GLN A 22 21.26 22.88 -7.56
CA GLN A 22 22.18 22.02 -8.32
C GLN A 22 21.45 21.38 -9.50
N ASN A 23 22.20 20.97 -10.52
CA ASN A 23 21.70 20.09 -11.57
C ASN A 23 21.82 18.63 -11.12
N LEU A 24 21.06 17.73 -11.77
CA LEU A 24 21.09 16.29 -11.53
C LEU A 24 20.84 15.91 -10.07
N VAL A 25 19.97 16.66 -9.38
CA VAL A 25 19.53 16.30 -8.03
C VAL A 25 18.55 15.12 -8.09
N ASP A 26 18.54 14.33 -7.02
CA ASP A 26 17.65 13.20 -6.87
C ASP A 26 16.18 13.60 -6.93
N ASN A 27 15.39 12.75 -7.56
CA ASN A 27 13.94 12.84 -7.54
C ASN A 27 13.38 11.93 -6.44
N TYR A 28 13.09 12.51 -5.29
CA TYR A 28 12.57 11.76 -4.14
C TYR A 28 11.21 11.08 -4.38
N ALA A 29 10.47 11.48 -5.41
CA ALA A 29 9.20 10.84 -5.73
C ALA A 29 9.36 9.40 -6.29
N VAL A 30 10.50 9.10 -6.88
CA VAL A 30 10.83 7.77 -7.42
C VAL A 30 11.83 7.00 -6.55
N GLN A 31 12.41 7.65 -5.55
CA GLN A 31 13.25 6.96 -4.57
C GLN A 31 12.40 6.18 -3.58
N LYS A 32 12.94 5.06 -3.09
CA LYS A 32 12.30 4.23 -2.08
C LYS A 32 12.54 4.79 -0.68
N HIS A 33 11.47 4.85 0.10
CA HIS A 33 11.48 5.30 1.49
C HIS A 33 10.66 4.35 2.36
N GLN A 34 10.93 4.34 3.66
CA GLN A 34 10.13 3.58 4.60
C GLN A 34 8.70 4.13 4.63
N VAL A 35 7.73 3.27 4.39
CA VAL A 35 6.32 3.65 4.28
C VAL A 35 5.57 3.58 5.60
N GLY A 36 6.12 2.82 6.57
CA GLY A 36 5.50 2.63 7.87
C GLY A 36 4.06 2.13 7.75
N SER A 37 3.21 2.58 8.66
CA SER A 37 1.81 2.14 8.74
C SER A 37 0.94 2.47 7.53
N SER A 38 1.39 3.30 6.59
CA SER A 38 0.65 3.55 5.35
C SER A 38 0.56 2.33 4.44
N ILE A 39 1.35 1.29 4.69
CA ILE A 39 1.27 0.02 3.98
C ILE A 39 0.07 -0.84 4.40
N LYS A 40 -0.42 -0.70 5.64
CA LYS A 40 -1.46 -1.57 6.21
C LYS A 40 -2.73 -1.69 5.35
N PRO A 41 -3.28 -0.62 4.79
CA PRO A 41 -4.43 -0.72 3.88
C PRO A 41 -4.17 -1.63 2.69
N LEU A 42 -2.94 -1.64 2.18
CA LEU A 42 -2.54 -2.35 0.95
C LEU A 42 -2.21 -3.82 1.19
N THR A 43 -1.34 -4.10 2.15
CA THR A 43 -0.80 -5.46 2.37
C THR A 43 -1.61 -6.28 3.38
N VAL A 44 -2.33 -5.63 4.28
CA VAL A 44 -3.05 -6.32 5.36
C VAL A 44 -4.55 -6.32 5.08
N TYR A 45 -5.19 -5.15 5.15
CA TYR A 45 -6.64 -5.07 5.23
C TYR A 45 -7.31 -5.38 3.90
N SER A 46 -6.87 -4.79 2.78
CA SER A 46 -7.45 -5.08 1.47
C SER A 46 -7.22 -6.54 1.06
N ALA A 47 -6.02 -7.06 1.31
CA ALA A 47 -5.69 -8.45 1.02
C ALA A 47 -6.57 -9.44 1.82
N ALA A 48 -6.71 -9.21 3.13
CA ALA A 48 -7.51 -10.09 4.00
C ALA A 48 -9.02 -10.02 3.68
N LEU A 49 -9.54 -8.83 3.35
CA LEU A 49 -10.92 -8.65 2.90
C LEU A 49 -11.16 -9.32 1.55
N ASP A 50 -10.24 -9.15 0.60
CA ASP A 50 -10.37 -9.69 -0.75
C ASP A 50 -10.33 -11.22 -0.76
N ALA A 51 -9.47 -11.80 0.07
CA ALA A 51 -9.42 -13.25 0.29
C ALA A 51 -10.63 -13.80 1.07
N GLY A 52 -11.42 -12.93 1.71
CA GLY A 52 -12.53 -13.35 2.59
C GLY A 52 -12.06 -13.93 3.94
N ALA A 53 -10.79 -13.73 4.30
CA ALA A 53 -10.26 -14.14 5.60
C ALA A 53 -10.88 -13.37 6.76
N VAL A 54 -11.30 -12.14 6.49
CA VAL A 54 -11.99 -11.25 7.46
C VAL A 54 -13.10 -10.46 6.78
N THR A 55 -13.94 -9.83 7.60
CA THR A 55 -14.96 -8.85 7.19
C THR A 55 -14.75 -7.54 7.94
N PRO A 56 -15.31 -6.40 7.53
CA PRO A 56 -15.17 -5.14 8.27
C PRO A 56 -15.62 -5.22 9.74
N ALA A 57 -16.52 -6.15 10.07
CA ALA A 57 -17.03 -6.39 11.42
C ALA A 57 -16.22 -7.43 12.22
N THR A 58 -15.22 -8.07 11.60
CA THR A 58 -14.33 -9.00 12.32
C THR A 58 -13.63 -8.27 13.46
N THR A 59 -13.60 -8.88 14.63
CA THR A 59 -13.00 -8.33 15.84
C THR A 59 -11.81 -9.17 16.27
N PHE A 60 -10.77 -8.49 16.75
CA PHE A 60 -9.63 -9.10 17.43
C PHE A 60 -9.43 -8.45 18.80
N ASP A 61 -8.78 -9.17 19.70
CA ASP A 61 -8.36 -8.57 20.96
C ASP A 61 -7.19 -7.62 20.72
N ASN A 62 -7.39 -6.35 21.04
CA ASN A 62 -6.36 -5.34 20.91
C ASN A 62 -5.32 -5.51 22.04
N TYR A 63 -4.48 -6.51 21.88
CA TYR A 63 -3.42 -6.90 22.80
C TYR A 63 -2.21 -7.44 22.02
N PRO A 64 -0.95 -7.29 22.52
CA PRO A 64 0.23 -7.89 21.90
C PRO A 64 0.12 -9.41 21.88
N VAL A 65 0.23 -10.01 20.69
CA VAL A 65 0.04 -11.46 20.49
C VAL A 65 1.35 -12.25 20.45
N HIS A 66 2.48 -11.56 20.41
CA HIS A 66 3.82 -12.16 20.36
C HIS A 66 4.75 -11.61 21.43
N LEU A 67 5.89 -12.27 21.56
CA LEU A 67 7.04 -11.77 22.31
C LEU A 67 8.20 -11.55 21.32
N LEU A 68 8.77 -10.35 21.32
CA LEU A 68 9.99 -10.03 20.59
C LEU A 68 11.10 -9.72 21.60
N ASN A 69 12.13 -10.55 21.65
CA ASN A 69 13.22 -10.45 22.65
C ASN A 69 12.68 -10.37 24.11
N GLY A 70 11.67 -11.19 24.41
CA GLY A 70 11.04 -11.23 25.74
C GLY A 70 10.07 -10.10 26.06
N ASN A 71 9.86 -9.15 25.13
CA ASN A 71 8.91 -8.04 25.29
C ASN A 71 7.63 -8.26 24.48
N PRO A 72 6.45 -7.87 25.02
CA PRO A 72 5.20 -7.91 24.28
C PRO A 72 5.28 -7.16 22.96
N TRP A 73 4.84 -7.79 21.86
CA TRP A 73 4.86 -7.25 20.50
C TRP A 73 3.58 -7.67 19.72
N PRO A 74 3.06 -6.83 18.80
CA PRO A 74 3.47 -5.46 18.53
C PRO A 74 2.99 -4.49 19.61
N LYS A 75 3.67 -3.36 19.73
CA LYS A 75 3.18 -2.24 20.55
C LYS A 75 2.38 -1.27 19.71
N ASN A 76 1.27 -0.79 20.27
CA ASN A 76 0.50 0.30 19.65
C ASN A 76 1.17 1.66 19.87
N SER A 77 0.77 2.67 19.09
CA SER A 77 1.15 4.06 19.30
C SER A 77 -0.12 4.93 19.24
N PRO A 78 -0.56 5.48 20.40
CA PRO A 78 -0.03 5.33 21.74
C PRO A 78 -0.12 3.89 22.27
N ASN A 79 0.70 3.54 23.28
CA ASN A 79 0.77 2.20 23.85
C ASN A 79 -0.46 1.91 24.76
N THR A 80 -1.64 1.84 24.13
CA THR A 80 -2.93 1.57 24.77
C THR A 80 -3.61 0.38 24.11
N TYR A 81 -4.35 -0.38 24.93
CA TYR A 81 -5.01 -1.60 24.54
C TYR A 81 -6.46 -1.56 25.04
N THR A 82 -7.41 -1.73 24.13
CA THR A 82 -8.85 -1.49 24.37
C THR A 82 -9.69 -2.77 24.40
N GLY A 83 -9.05 -3.94 24.35
CA GLY A 83 -9.77 -5.22 24.25
C GLY A 83 -10.37 -5.43 22.86
N TRP A 84 -11.48 -6.14 22.78
CA TRP A 84 -12.13 -6.48 21.51
C TRP A 84 -12.37 -5.25 20.63
N THR A 85 -11.75 -5.23 19.47
CA THR A 85 -11.72 -4.10 18.55
C THR A 85 -12.00 -4.58 17.12
N MET A 86 -12.93 -3.95 16.44
CA MET A 86 -13.22 -4.24 15.02
C MET A 86 -12.06 -3.78 14.12
N ILE A 87 -11.84 -4.49 13.01
CA ILE A 87 -10.80 -4.10 12.06
C ILE A 87 -11.05 -2.71 11.45
N GLY A 88 -12.30 -2.29 11.26
CA GLY A 88 -12.59 -0.92 10.84
C GLY A 88 -11.97 0.14 11.76
N GLU A 89 -12.07 -0.05 13.09
CA GLU A 89 -11.39 0.80 14.06
C GLU A 89 -9.87 0.61 14.03
N GLY A 90 -9.40 -0.61 13.74
CA GLY A 90 -7.99 -0.93 13.50
C GLY A 90 -7.40 -0.13 12.33
N VAL A 91 -8.15 0.02 11.24
CA VAL A 91 -7.78 0.86 10.08
C VAL A 91 -7.77 2.32 10.47
N ARG A 92 -8.89 2.83 11.00
CA ARG A 92 -9.09 4.25 11.34
C ARG A 92 -8.02 4.78 12.29
N ARG A 93 -7.63 4.00 13.30
CA ARG A 93 -6.62 4.37 14.32
C ARG A 93 -5.24 3.77 14.06
N SER A 94 -5.06 3.08 12.96
CA SER A 94 -3.78 2.43 12.61
C SER A 94 -3.22 1.52 13.72
N ILE A 95 -4.09 0.71 14.33
CA ILE A 95 -3.75 -0.14 15.49
C ILE A 95 -2.84 -1.29 15.04
N ASN A 96 -1.64 -1.37 15.62
CA ASN A 96 -0.63 -2.36 15.22
C ASN A 96 -1.04 -3.80 15.58
N THR A 97 -1.60 -4.02 16.76
CA THR A 97 -2.05 -5.35 17.21
C THR A 97 -3.14 -5.91 16.31
N ILE A 98 -4.06 -5.07 15.84
CA ILE A 98 -5.14 -5.48 14.93
C ILE A 98 -4.57 -5.78 13.53
N ALA A 99 -3.62 -4.97 13.05
CA ALA A 99 -2.99 -5.21 11.75
C ALA A 99 -2.22 -6.54 11.72
N VAL A 100 -1.46 -6.84 12.78
CA VAL A 100 -0.71 -8.11 12.88
C VAL A 100 -1.66 -9.31 12.90
N GLN A 101 -2.69 -9.30 13.73
CA GLN A 101 -3.66 -10.40 13.80
C GLN A 101 -4.46 -10.56 12.50
N THR A 102 -4.79 -9.46 11.82
CA THR A 102 -5.44 -9.51 10.50
C THR A 102 -4.52 -10.13 9.45
N LEU A 103 -3.23 -9.77 9.44
CA LEU A 103 -2.24 -10.37 8.54
C LEU A 103 -2.06 -11.86 8.80
N GLU A 104 -2.03 -12.28 10.06
CA GLU A 104 -1.89 -13.68 10.44
C GLU A 104 -3.13 -14.51 10.06
N ALA A 105 -4.32 -13.92 10.16
CA ALA A 105 -5.55 -14.56 9.69
C ALA A 105 -5.57 -14.79 8.17
N LEU A 106 -4.91 -13.91 7.40
CA LEU A 106 -4.72 -14.06 5.96
C LEU A 106 -3.59 -15.03 5.63
N GLY A 107 -2.45 -14.87 6.29
CA GLY A 107 -1.18 -15.53 5.97
C GLY A 107 -0.19 -14.59 5.30
N VAL A 108 1.08 -14.70 5.73
CA VAL A 108 2.18 -13.82 5.26
C VAL A 108 2.44 -14.00 3.76
N ALA A 109 2.42 -15.26 3.27
CA ALA A 109 2.69 -15.55 1.86
C ALA A 109 1.59 -14.97 0.95
N ASP A 110 0.33 -15.09 1.33
CA ASP A 110 -0.80 -14.56 0.56
C ASP A 110 -0.79 -13.03 0.53
N SER A 111 -0.46 -12.40 1.66
CA SER A 111 -0.27 -10.95 1.72
C SER A 111 0.87 -10.46 0.82
N TYR A 112 2.01 -11.16 0.83
CA TYR A 112 3.16 -10.82 -0.01
C TYR A 112 2.83 -10.99 -1.50
N ALA A 113 2.22 -12.10 -1.89
CA ALA A 113 1.79 -12.34 -3.26
C ALA A 113 0.77 -11.30 -3.73
N TYR A 114 -0.22 -10.98 -2.90
CA TYR A 114 -1.19 -9.93 -3.20
C TYR A 114 -0.52 -8.57 -3.41
N ALA A 115 0.40 -8.19 -2.55
CA ALA A 115 1.12 -6.92 -2.64
C ALA A 115 1.96 -6.80 -3.92
N THR A 116 2.66 -7.87 -4.29
CA THR A 116 3.56 -7.88 -5.46
C THR A 116 2.80 -8.10 -6.77
N GLU A 117 1.89 -9.06 -6.83
CA GLU A 117 1.24 -9.47 -8.07
C GLU A 117 0.00 -8.63 -8.40
N LYS A 118 -0.74 -8.18 -7.37
CA LYS A 118 -1.99 -7.43 -7.56
C LYS A 118 -1.80 -5.92 -7.48
N LEU A 119 -0.91 -5.45 -6.61
CA LEU A 119 -0.71 -4.01 -6.37
C LEU A 119 0.61 -3.49 -6.97
N GLY A 120 1.42 -4.35 -7.60
CA GLY A 120 2.66 -3.96 -8.27
C GLY A 120 3.72 -3.36 -7.33
N LEU A 121 3.68 -3.71 -6.03
CA LEU A 121 4.67 -3.23 -5.07
C LEU A 121 5.98 -4.00 -5.21
N SER A 122 7.10 -3.28 -5.34
CA SER A 122 8.42 -3.88 -5.55
C SER A 122 9.06 -4.34 -4.24
N LEU A 123 8.38 -5.28 -3.55
CA LEU A 123 8.90 -5.94 -2.36
C LEU A 123 9.99 -6.96 -2.72
N VAL A 124 10.88 -7.23 -1.77
CA VAL A 124 11.91 -8.27 -1.90
C VAL A 124 11.58 -9.47 -1.01
N PRO A 125 12.17 -10.65 -1.25
CA PRO A 125 11.87 -11.85 -0.44
C PRO A 125 12.06 -11.66 1.06
N GLU A 126 12.99 -10.80 1.48
CA GLU A 126 13.25 -10.46 2.87
C GLU A 126 12.08 -9.72 3.54
N ASP A 127 11.20 -9.12 2.74
CA ASP A 127 9.99 -8.44 3.23
C ASP A 127 8.83 -9.42 3.49
N MET A 128 8.97 -10.70 3.15
CA MET A 128 7.97 -11.74 3.42
C MET A 128 7.97 -12.10 4.91
N GLY A 129 7.46 -11.20 5.72
CA GLY A 129 7.39 -11.34 7.18
C GLY A 129 6.28 -10.50 7.79
N VAL A 130 5.87 -10.87 9.02
CA VAL A 130 4.77 -10.17 9.72
C VAL A 130 5.10 -8.69 9.94
N ALA A 131 6.29 -8.37 10.42
CA ALA A 131 6.65 -6.99 10.73
C ALA A 131 6.78 -6.11 9.47
N PRO A 132 7.48 -6.51 8.39
CA PRO A 132 7.52 -5.73 7.15
C PRO A 132 6.13 -5.46 6.57
N LEU A 133 5.29 -6.49 6.42
CA LEU A 133 3.99 -6.38 5.76
C LEU A 133 2.93 -5.67 6.62
N ALA A 134 2.94 -5.87 7.95
CA ALA A 134 1.95 -5.25 8.83
C ALA A 134 2.34 -3.86 9.35
N MET A 135 3.62 -3.49 9.31
CA MET A 135 4.10 -2.24 9.93
C MET A 135 4.96 -1.39 9.01
N GLY A 136 5.32 -1.87 7.83
CA GLY A 136 6.03 -1.12 6.79
C GLY A 136 7.52 -0.91 7.04
N GLY A 137 8.13 -1.73 7.88
CA GLY A 137 9.58 -1.79 8.03
C GLY A 137 10.23 -2.61 6.92
N LEU A 138 10.10 -2.15 5.68
CA LEU A 138 10.57 -2.85 4.49
C LEU A 138 12.09 -2.72 4.33
N THR A 139 12.70 -3.67 3.65
CA THR A 139 14.16 -3.69 3.39
C THR A 139 14.61 -2.44 2.65
N TYR A 140 13.94 -2.08 1.57
CA TYR A 140 14.26 -0.88 0.79
C TYR A 140 13.17 0.21 0.87
N GLY A 141 11.99 -0.12 1.37
CA GLY A 141 10.82 0.76 1.29
C GLY A 141 10.18 0.80 -0.10
N LEU A 142 9.32 1.80 -0.33
CA LEU A 142 8.59 2.01 -1.59
C LEU A 142 8.65 3.49 -1.99
N SER A 143 8.48 3.76 -3.27
CA SER A 143 8.39 5.13 -3.79
C SER A 143 6.97 5.69 -3.65
N THR A 144 6.84 7.02 -3.70
CA THR A 144 5.52 7.67 -3.71
C THR A 144 4.72 7.37 -4.97
N VAL A 145 5.38 6.97 -6.05
CA VAL A 145 4.74 6.53 -7.31
C VAL A 145 4.07 5.18 -7.11
N GLU A 146 4.80 4.20 -6.54
CA GLU A 146 4.25 2.87 -6.25
C GLU A 146 3.07 2.95 -5.27
N MET A 147 3.22 3.74 -4.21
CA MET A 147 2.15 3.94 -3.23
C MET A 147 0.92 4.59 -3.88
N ALA A 148 1.09 5.63 -4.70
CA ALA A 148 -0.01 6.27 -5.39
C ALA A 148 -0.74 5.31 -6.34
N ALA A 149 0.00 4.47 -7.09
CA ALA A 149 -0.56 3.47 -7.99
C ALA A 149 -1.37 2.41 -7.23
N ALA A 150 -0.83 1.87 -6.13
CA ALA A 150 -1.52 0.88 -5.33
C ALA A 150 -2.79 1.45 -4.67
N PHE A 151 -2.71 2.64 -4.05
CA PHE A 151 -3.88 3.30 -3.44
C PHE A 151 -4.94 3.70 -4.46
N SER A 152 -4.56 4.03 -5.71
CA SER A 152 -5.51 4.38 -6.76
C SER A 152 -6.51 3.27 -7.07
N SER A 153 -6.15 2.00 -6.81
CA SER A 153 -7.04 0.86 -6.99
C SER A 153 -8.30 0.95 -6.13
N PHE A 154 -8.22 1.56 -4.93
CA PHE A 154 -9.40 1.77 -4.09
C PHE A 154 -10.38 2.76 -4.73
N ALA A 155 -9.87 3.84 -5.32
CA ALA A 155 -10.69 4.86 -5.99
C ALA A 155 -11.24 4.37 -7.34
N ASN A 156 -10.60 3.36 -7.95
CA ASN A 156 -10.96 2.81 -9.25
C ASN A 156 -11.67 1.45 -9.13
N SER A 157 -12.56 1.29 -8.16
CA SER A 157 -13.39 0.08 -7.96
C SER A 157 -12.59 -1.24 -7.96
N GLY A 158 -11.35 -1.21 -7.46
CA GLY A 158 -10.48 -2.39 -7.38
C GLY A 158 -9.61 -2.64 -8.61
N VAL A 159 -9.63 -1.77 -9.61
CA VAL A 159 -8.80 -1.89 -10.81
C VAL A 159 -7.47 -1.16 -10.60
N TYR A 160 -6.38 -1.87 -10.75
CA TYR A 160 -5.03 -1.32 -10.77
C TYR A 160 -4.66 -0.85 -12.17
N ASN A 161 -4.09 0.34 -12.27
CA ASN A 161 -3.43 0.84 -13.46
C ASN A 161 -1.96 1.13 -13.15
N SER A 162 -1.04 0.62 -13.96
CA SER A 162 0.39 0.92 -13.79
C SER A 162 0.67 2.41 -14.01
N PRO A 163 1.58 3.02 -13.22
CA PRO A 163 1.86 4.44 -13.33
C PRO A 163 2.55 4.79 -14.66
N LYS A 164 2.08 5.83 -15.33
CA LYS A 164 2.61 6.30 -16.62
C LYS A 164 2.95 7.78 -16.56
N MET A 165 4.16 8.14 -17.00
CA MET A 165 4.61 9.54 -17.13
C MET A 165 4.43 10.07 -18.57
N TYR A 166 4.20 9.18 -19.53
CA TYR A 166 3.93 9.50 -20.94
C TYR A 166 3.04 8.41 -21.54
N THR A 167 2.33 8.74 -22.58
CA THR A 167 1.54 7.79 -23.38
C THR A 167 2.23 7.44 -24.69
N GLU A 168 2.88 8.43 -25.30
CA GLU A 168 3.70 8.24 -26.50
C GLU A 168 4.82 9.28 -26.59
N VAL A 169 5.88 8.93 -27.30
CA VAL A 169 6.96 9.84 -27.69
C VAL A 169 7.02 9.86 -29.22
N ARG A 170 7.05 11.06 -29.79
CA ARG A 170 7.15 11.27 -31.25
C ARG A 170 8.50 11.89 -31.60
N ASP A 171 9.01 11.54 -32.75
CA ASP A 171 10.20 12.18 -33.35
C ASP A 171 9.89 13.54 -33.97
N SER A 172 10.90 14.17 -34.60
CA SER A 172 10.76 15.46 -35.24
C SER A 172 9.86 15.44 -36.51
N ASN A 173 9.58 14.27 -37.06
CA ASN A 173 8.69 14.08 -38.20
C ASN A 173 7.25 13.77 -37.76
N GLY A 174 7.01 13.64 -36.48
CA GLY A 174 5.70 13.29 -35.90
C GLY A 174 5.43 11.79 -35.84
N GLU A 175 6.40 10.94 -36.18
CA GLU A 175 6.26 9.49 -36.07
C GLU A 175 6.38 9.02 -34.60
N VAL A 176 5.52 8.08 -34.20
CA VAL A 176 5.56 7.51 -32.85
C VAL A 176 6.75 6.57 -32.73
N VAL A 177 7.72 6.92 -31.90
CA VAL A 177 8.93 6.11 -31.61
C VAL A 177 8.84 5.27 -30.35
N LEU A 178 8.01 5.70 -29.37
CA LEU A 178 7.70 4.95 -28.16
C LEU A 178 6.22 5.07 -27.84
N LYS A 179 5.62 3.99 -27.34
CA LYS A 179 4.25 3.95 -26.85
C LYS A 179 4.22 3.27 -25.49
N ASN A 180 3.49 3.85 -24.55
CA ASN A 180 3.29 3.31 -23.21
C ASN A 180 1.79 3.18 -22.95
N GLU A 181 1.25 2.00 -23.15
CA GLU A 181 -0.17 1.70 -22.87
C GLU A 181 -0.41 1.43 -21.41
N GLY A 182 0.66 1.03 -20.68
CA GLY A 182 0.58 0.59 -19.29
C GLY A 182 -0.08 -0.79 -19.16
N GLU A 183 -0.17 -1.23 -17.92
CA GLU A 183 -0.88 -2.47 -17.56
C GLU A 183 -2.11 -2.11 -16.76
N THR A 184 -3.20 -2.84 -17.00
CA THR A 184 -4.47 -2.69 -16.29
C THR A 184 -5.01 -4.07 -15.93
N HIS A 185 -5.36 -4.28 -14.66
CA HIS A 185 -5.98 -5.53 -14.22
C HIS A 185 -6.83 -5.32 -12.95
N ALA A 186 -7.71 -6.26 -12.67
CA ALA A 186 -8.44 -6.30 -11.42
C ALA A 186 -7.48 -6.70 -10.28
N ALA A 187 -7.16 -5.77 -9.41
CA ALA A 187 -6.32 -6.01 -8.23
C ALA A 187 -7.12 -6.61 -7.08
N MET A 188 -8.38 -6.19 -6.94
CA MET A 188 -9.29 -6.65 -5.90
C MET A 188 -10.74 -6.57 -6.37
N LYS A 189 -11.62 -7.20 -5.60
CA LYS A 189 -13.08 -7.08 -5.82
C LYS A 189 -13.55 -5.63 -5.60
N GLU A 190 -14.56 -5.21 -6.34
CA GLU A 190 -15.19 -3.90 -6.15
C GLU A 190 -15.69 -3.71 -4.70
N THR A 191 -16.24 -4.77 -4.11
CA THR A 191 -16.68 -4.76 -2.71
C THR A 191 -15.54 -4.54 -1.73
N THR A 192 -14.35 -5.09 -2.01
CA THR A 192 -13.15 -4.86 -1.20
C THR A 192 -12.72 -3.39 -1.27
N ALA A 193 -12.66 -2.82 -2.47
CA ALA A 193 -12.35 -1.40 -2.68
C ALA A 193 -13.37 -0.50 -1.96
N TYR A 194 -14.66 -0.82 -2.08
CA TYR A 194 -15.73 -0.10 -1.39
C TYR A 194 -15.54 -0.09 0.13
N PHE A 195 -15.34 -1.27 0.75
CA PHE A 195 -15.14 -1.34 2.21
C PHE A 195 -13.85 -0.64 2.66
N MET A 196 -12.76 -0.75 1.88
CA MET A 196 -11.54 -0.01 2.18
C MET A 196 -11.76 1.50 2.18
N ASN A 197 -12.46 2.04 1.18
CA ASN A 197 -12.81 3.47 1.14
C ASN A 197 -13.66 3.89 2.34
N GLN A 198 -14.66 3.08 2.73
CA GLN A 198 -15.48 3.36 3.91
C GLN A 198 -14.64 3.41 5.19
N MET A 199 -13.73 2.45 5.40
CA MET A 199 -12.89 2.40 6.61
C MET A 199 -11.82 3.49 6.65
N LEU A 200 -11.32 3.94 5.48
CA LEU A 200 -10.30 4.99 5.40
C LEU A 200 -10.87 6.41 5.54
N THR A 201 -12.18 6.59 5.33
CA THR A 201 -12.86 7.89 5.41
C THR A 201 -13.72 8.07 6.66
N SER A 202 -13.80 7.06 7.53
CA SER A 202 -14.60 7.04 8.77
C SER A 202 -13.96 7.77 9.96
#